data_4d5540d5577ffb38d8c73adbc4f452c9
#
_entry.id   4d5540d5577ffb38d8c73adbc4f452c9
#
_cell.length_a   1.000
_cell.length_b   1.000
_cell.length_c   1.000
_cell.angle_alpha   90.00
_cell.angle_beta   90.00
_cell.angle_gamma   90.00
#
_symmetry.space_group_name_H-M   'P 1'
#
loop_
_entity.id
_entity.type
_entity.pdbx_description
1 polymer ?
#
loop_
_entity_poly.entity_id
_entity_poly.type
_entity_poly.pdbx_seq_one_letter_code
_entity_poly.pdbx_strand_id
1 'polypeptide(L)'
;RWGIMALVLAGLALCLLAALPVQAARNTQKHCFPLDTMAWRVSDAYGARTDPFTGKSAFHRGLDLACAAGTAVQAVQGGVVTAAAYSPSYGNHLRILHPDGCETRYAHLQYLYVRPGEVVQAGQTLGTVGQTGRATGAHLHLELWRQGAACNPAALLENAP
;
A
#
# COMPACT_ATOMS: atom_id res chain seq x y z
N ARG A 1 -4.91 -78.78 16.02
CA ARG A 1 -3.61 -78.10 16.18
C ARG A 1 -3.82 -76.66 15.79
N TRP A 2 -3.60 -75.85 16.72
CA TRP A 2 -4.08 -74.45 16.84
C TRP A 2 -3.19 -73.54 16.02
N GLY A 3 -3.79 -72.83 15.05
CA GLY A 3 -3.15 -71.77 14.31
C GLY A 3 -3.76 -70.45 14.76
N ILE A 4 -2.93 -69.65 15.35
CA ILE A 4 -3.29 -68.33 15.90
C ILE A 4 -3.51 -67.36 14.74
N MET A 5 -4.74 -66.93 14.56
CA MET A 5 -5.08 -65.79 13.69
C MET A 5 -4.62 -64.52 14.40
N ALA A 6 -3.57 -63.90 13.89
CA ALA A 6 -3.21 -62.58 14.27
C ALA A 6 -4.11 -61.54 13.56
N LEU A 7 -5.01 -60.95 14.30
CA LEU A 7 -5.78 -59.78 13.85
C LEU A 7 -4.86 -58.58 13.78
N VAL A 8 -4.54 -58.19 12.56
CA VAL A 8 -3.92 -56.87 12.33
C VAL A 8 -5.01 -55.83 12.38
N LEU A 9 -5.16 -55.14 13.51
CA LEU A 9 -5.95 -53.96 13.66
C LEU A 9 -5.18 -52.79 13.00
N ALA A 10 -5.48 -52.54 11.73
CA ALA A 10 -5.07 -51.32 11.06
C ALA A 10 -5.86 -50.16 11.68
N GLY A 11 -5.26 -49.48 12.61
CA GLY A 11 -5.77 -48.21 13.15
C GLY A 11 -5.83 -47.15 12.05
N LEU A 12 -6.99 -46.94 11.51
CA LEU A 12 -7.30 -45.72 10.74
C LEU A 12 -7.24 -44.53 11.70
N ALA A 13 -6.08 -43.89 11.80
CA ALA A 13 -5.98 -42.58 12.37
C ALA A 13 -6.72 -41.61 11.43
N LEU A 14 -8.02 -41.41 11.72
CA LEU A 14 -8.80 -40.34 11.12
C LEU A 14 -8.23 -39.03 11.62
N CYS A 15 -7.28 -38.45 10.89
CA CYS A 15 -6.91 -37.05 11.07
C CYS A 15 -8.15 -36.21 10.75
N LEU A 16 -8.93 -35.92 11.80
CA LEU A 16 -9.85 -34.80 11.79
C LEU A 16 -8.95 -33.54 11.70
N LEU A 17 -8.63 -33.13 10.48
CA LEU A 17 -8.31 -31.75 10.20
C LEU A 17 -9.59 -30.96 10.55
N ALA A 18 -9.68 -30.53 11.81
CA ALA A 18 -10.57 -29.47 12.19
C ALA A 18 -10.20 -28.29 11.27
N ALA A 19 -10.99 -28.14 10.20
CA ALA A 19 -11.04 -26.91 9.47
C ALA A 19 -11.47 -25.85 10.49
N LEU A 20 -10.47 -25.20 11.11
CA LEU A 20 -10.70 -23.97 11.81
C LEU A 20 -11.50 -23.11 10.82
N PRO A 21 -12.68 -22.61 11.20
CA PRO A 21 -13.31 -21.63 10.38
C PRO A 21 -12.25 -20.53 10.23
N VAL A 22 -11.74 -20.37 9.01
CA VAL A 22 -11.12 -19.12 8.62
C VAL A 22 -12.27 -18.13 8.74
N GLN A 23 -12.50 -17.72 9.97
CA GLN A 23 -13.22 -16.51 10.25
C GLN A 23 -12.32 -15.46 9.62
N ALA A 24 -12.55 -15.26 8.31
CA ALA A 24 -12.10 -14.04 7.67
C ALA A 24 -12.60 -12.97 8.62
N ALA A 25 -11.71 -12.55 9.52
CA ALA A 25 -11.90 -11.31 10.22
C ALA A 25 -12.25 -10.38 9.08
N ARG A 26 -13.50 -9.93 9.05
CA ARG A 26 -13.86 -8.71 8.35
C ARG A 26 -13.03 -7.68 9.10
N ASN A 27 -11.77 -7.64 8.69
CA ASN A 27 -10.89 -6.57 8.98
C ASN A 27 -11.63 -5.40 8.36
N THR A 28 -12.36 -4.65 9.20
CA THR A 28 -12.77 -3.30 8.86
C THR A 28 -11.45 -2.62 8.62
N GLN A 29 -11.05 -2.61 7.35
CA GLN A 29 -9.73 -2.23 6.91
C GLN A 29 -9.65 -0.74 7.15
N LYS A 30 -9.19 -0.39 8.36
CA LYS A 30 -9.03 0.98 8.81
C LYS A 30 -7.92 1.56 7.96
N HIS A 31 -8.29 2.36 6.97
CA HIS A 31 -7.33 3.17 6.26
C HIS A 31 -6.75 4.20 7.24
N CYS A 32 -5.44 4.32 7.24
CA CYS A 32 -4.74 5.40 7.93
C CYS A 32 -4.48 6.54 6.96
N PHE A 33 -4.52 7.77 7.47
CA PHE A 33 -4.13 8.93 6.68
C PHE A 33 -2.63 8.83 6.31
N PRO A 34 -2.23 9.14 5.07
CA PRO A 34 -0.88 8.86 4.60
C PRO A 34 0.21 9.79 5.13
N LEU A 35 -0.13 10.85 5.87
CA LEU A 35 0.80 11.84 6.39
C LEU A 35 0.65 12.02 7.90
N ASP A 36 1.77 12.09 8.61
CA ASP A 36 1.78 12.43 10.04
C ASP A 36 1.86 13.95 10.24
N THR A 37 0.82 14.66 9.84
CA THR A 37 0.69 16.12 10.00
C THR A 37 -0.76 16.57 9.83
N MET A 38 -1.12 17.66 10.50
CA MET A 38 -2.37 18.40 10.28
C MET A 38 -2.21 19.50 9.22
N ALA A 39 -0.97 19.85 8.86
CA ALA A 39 -0.65 20.94 7.93
C ALA A 39 -0.42 20.38 6.51
N TRP A 40 -1.51 20.08 5.82
CA TRP A 40 -1.50 19.58 4.46
C TRP A 40 -2.63 20.18 3.62
N ARG A 41 -2.53 20.09 2.30
CA ARG A 41 -3.61 20.42 1.37
C ARG A 41 -3.50 19.61 0.10
N VAL A 42 -4.62 19.37 -0.58
CA VAL A 42 -4.58 18.86 -1.95
C VAL A 42 -4.01 19.95 -2.85
N SER A 43 -2.89 19.69 -3.50
CA SER A 43 -2.26 20.61 -4.46
C SER A 43 -2.59 20.26 -5.90
N ASP A 44 -2.85 18.97 -6.20
CA ASP A 44 -3.27 18.51 -7.52
C ASP A 44 -4.14 17.25 -7.37
N ALA A 45 -5.30 17.25 -8.04
CA ALA A 45 -6.28 16.18 -7.94
C ALA A 45 -6.05 15.11 -9.00
N TYR A 46 -6.58 13.90 -8.74
CA TYR A 46 -6.66 12.84 -9.73
C TYR A 46 -7.55 13.27 -10.91
N GLY A 47 -7.10 13.00 -12.14
CA GLY A 47 -7.89 13.24 -13.33
C GLY A 47 -7.20 14.05 -14.41
N ALA A 48 -7.99 14.56 -15.34
CA ALA A 48 -7.49 15.37 -16.45
C ALA A 48 -6.97 16.73 -15.93
N ARG A 49 -5.78 17.12 -16.39
CA ARG A 49 -5.14 18.39 -16.01
C ARG A 49 -4.26 18.93 -17.12
N THR A 50 -3.75 20.14 -16.94
CA THR A 50 -2.62 20.66 -17.71
C THR A 50 -1.33 20.26 -17.01
N ASP A 51 -0.39 19.64 -17.72
CA ASP A 51 0.92 19.28 -17.19
C ASP A 51 1.71 20.55 -16.80
N PRO A 52 2.16 20.69 -15.55
CA PRO A 52 2.78 21.92 -15.07
C PRO A 52 4.16 22.22 -15.70
N PHE A 53 4.79 21.22 -16.33
CA PHE A 53 6.10 21.38 -16.98
C PHE A 53 6.00 21.65 -18.48
N THR A 54 5.01 21.06 -19.14
CA THR A 54 4.88 21.13 -20.61
C THR A 54 3.74 22.01 -21.09
N GLY A 55 2.81 22.36 -20.22
CA GLY A 55 1.60 23.11 -20.58
C GLY A 55 0.59 22.29 -21.43
N LYS A 56 0.84 20.99 -21.67
CA LYS A 56 -0.03 20.13 -22.47
C LYS A 56 -1.08 19.42 -21.62
N SER A 57 -2.14 18.99 -22.27
CA SER A 57 -3.14 18.11 -21.64
C SER A 57 -2.49 16.80 -21.19
N ALA A 58 -2.76 16.39 -19.94
CA ALA A 58 -2.26 15.19 -19.30
C ALA A 58 -3.31 14.60 -18.36
N PHE A 59 -3.07 13.38 -17.92
CA PHE A 59 -3.90 12.74 -16.91
C PHE A 59 -3.06 12.47 -15.65
N HIS A 60 -3.48 13.00 -14.51
CA HIS A 60 -2.88 12.77 -13.21
C HIS A 60 -3.41 11.48 -12.60
N ARG A 61 -2.55 10.46 -12.46
CA ARG A 61 -2.94 9.12 -11.98
C ARG A 61 -3.03 9.02 -10.46
N GLY A 62 -2.70 10.08 -9.75
CA GLY A 62 -2.65 10.13 -8.31
C GLY A 62 -3.30 11.38 -7.73
N LEU A 63 -3.01 11.61 -6.49
CA LEU A 63 -3.42 12.77 -5.71
C LEU A 63 -2.18 13.35 -5.04
N ASP A 64 -1.94 14.65 -5.22
CA ASP A 64 -0.80 15.32 -4.62
C ASP A 64 -1.21 16.04 -3.33
N LEU A 65 -0.56 15.66 -2.23
CA LEU A 65 -0.74 16.22 -0.90
C LEU A 65 0.46 17.08 -0.54
N ALA A 66 0.33 18.40 -0.70
CA ALA A 66 1.38 19.36 -0.36
C ALA A 66 1.49 19.50 1.17
N CYS A 67 2.69 19.34 1.67
CA CYS A 67 3.07 19.55 3.08
C CYS A 67 4.58 19.81 3.19
N ALA A 68 5.07 20.02 4.41
CA ALA A 68 6.50 20.27 4.63
C ALA A 68 7.36 19.06 4.23
N ALA A 69 8.51 19.31 3.60
CA ALA A 69 9.53 18.28 3.40
C ALA A 69 9.95 17.70 4.76
N GLY A 70 10.23 16.39 4.80
CA GLY A 70 10.56 15.69 6.05
C GLY A 70 9.34 15.17 6.84
N THR A 71 8.11 15.56 6.46
CA THR A 71 6.88 14.98 7.07
C THR A 71 6.89 13.46 6.88
N ALA A 72 6.58 12.72 7.94
CA ALA A 72 6.49 11.25 7.86
C ALA A 72 5.35 10.80 6.95
N VAL A 73 5.66 9.86 6.07
CA VAL A 73 4.70 9.19 5.18
C VAL A 73 4.33 7.84 5.78
N GLN A 74 3.05 7.57 5.91
CA GLN A 74 2.51 6.36 6.53
C GLN A 74 1.78 5.48 5.52
N ALA A 75 1.83 4.17 5.75
CA ALA A 75 1.05 3.21 4.97
C ALA A 75 -0.45 3.42 5.21
N VAL A 76 -1.21 3.69 4.16
CA VAL A 76 -2.69 3.84 4.27
C VAL A 76 -3.35 2.52 4.68
N GLN A 77 -2.70 1.39 4.39
CA GLN A 77 -3.20 0.05 4.65
C GLN A 77 -2.02 -0.92 4.79
N GLY A 78 -2.18 -2.00 5.55
CA GLY A 78 -1.17 -3.04 5.65
C GLY A 78 -0.99 -3.80 4.34
N GLY A 79 0.21 -4.36 4.11
CA GLY A 79 0.51 -5.11 2.90
C GLY A 79 1.98 -5.48 2.78
N VAL A 80 2.38 -5.86 1.57
CA VAL A 80 3.76 -6.21 1.24
C VAL A 80 4.35 -5.15 0.31
N VAL A 81 5.53 -4.64 0.63
CA VAL A 81 6.27 -3.73 -0.24
C VAL A 81 6.73 -4.49 -1.48
N THR A 82 6.22 -4.13 -2.65
CA THR A 82 6.57 -4.77 -3.93
C THR A 82 7.68 -4.04 -4.68
N ALA A 83 7.88 -2.76 -4.39
CA ALA A 83 8.98 -1.96 -4.93
C ALA A 83 9.36 -0.84 -3.96
N ALA A 84 10.66 -0.52 -3.90
CA ALA A 84 11.22 0.66 -3.26
C ALA A 84 12.45 1.05 -4.08
N ALA A 85 12.37 2.14 -4.86
CA ALA A 85 13.34 2.49 -5.88
C ALA A 85 13.33 3.98 -6.21
N TYR A 86 14.23 4.39 -7.09
CA TYR A 86 14.26 5.71 -7.71
C TYR A 86 13.93 5.63 -9.20
N SER A 87 13.17 6.61 -9.68
CA SER A 87 13.00 6.86 -11.12
C SER A 87 12.97 8.37 -11.42
N PRO A 88 13.31 8.80 -12.64
CA PRO A 88 13.31 10.24 -12.98
C PRO A 88 11.95 10.91 -12.83
N SER A 89 10.85 10.19 -13.04
CA SER A 89 9.48 10.72 -12.92
C SER A 89 8.97 10.73 -11.49
N TYR A 90 9.02 9.59 -10.79
CA TYR A 90 8.49 9.44 -9.43
C TYR A 90 9.49 9.83 -8.33
N GLY A 91 10.78 10.04 -8.66
CA GLY A 91 11.82 10.19 -7.65
C GLY A 91 11.95 8.91 -6.80
N ASN A 92 12.26 9.07 -5.53
CA ASN A 92 12.18 7.97 -4.57
C ASN A 92 10.71 7.60 -4.38
N HIS A 93 10.39 6.34 -4.65
CA HIS A 93 9.02 5.85 -4.59
C HIS A 93 8.96 4.42 -4.08
N LEU A 94 7.82 4.04 -3.57
CA LEU A 94 7.52 2.67 -3.15
C LEU A 94 6.10 2.26 -3.55
N ARG A 95 5.87 0.95 -3.58
CA ARG A 95 4.59 0.33 -3.87
C ARG A 95 4.26 -0.70 -2.80
N ILE A 96 3.03 -0.76 -2.39
CA ILE A 96 2.52 -1.74 -1.44
C ILE A 96 1.34 -2.47 -2.07
N LEU A 97 1.44 -3.79 -2.14
CA LEU A 97 0.32 -4.67 -2.50
C LEU A 97 -0.44 -5.05 -1.24
N HIS A 98 -1.72 -4.79 -1.23
CA HIS A 98 -2.63 -5.04 -0.11
C HIS A 98 -3.35 -6.39 -0.22
N PRO A 99 -3.85 -6.96 0.89
CA PRO A 99 -4.54 -8.26 0.90
C PRO A 99 -5.80 -8.32 0.02
N ASP A 100 -6.42 -7.16 -0.26
CA ASP A 100 -7.59 -7.04 -1.15
C ASP A 100 -7.24 -6.98 -2.64
N GLY A 101 -5.94 -7.09 -2.98
CA GLY A 101 -5.43 -7.01 -4.35
C GLY A 101 -5.26 -5.59 -4.88
N CYS A 102 -5.56 -4.56 -4.09
CA CYS A 102 -5.23 -3.18 -4.44
C CYS A 102 -3.73 -2.92 -4.25
N GLU A 103 -3.20 -1.93 -4.95
CA GLU A 103 -1.83 -1.43 -4.78
C GLU A 103 -1.89 0.06 -4.47
N THR A 104 -1.11 0.51 -3.50
CA THR A 104 -0.85 1.94 -3.28
C THR A 104 0.59 2.28 -3.64
N ARG A 105 0.79 3.49 -4.19
CA ARG A 105 2.10 4.01 -4.56
C ARG A 105 2.32 5.36 -3.92
N TYR A 106 3.53 5.56 -3.43
CA TYR A 106 3.97 6.74 -2.71
C TYR A 106 5.21 7.27 -3.42
N ALA A 107 5.20 8.50 -3.88
CA ALA A 107 6.30 9.06 -4.68
C ALA A 107 6.76 10.45 -4.21
N HIS A 108 7.86 10.93 -4.82
CA HIS A 108 8.58 12.15 -4.52
C HIS A 108 9.19 12.21 -3.12
N LEU A 109 9.42 11.01 -2.51
CA LEU A 109 9.94 10.88 -1.16
C LEU A 109 11.39 11.37 -1.04
N GLN A 110 11.76 11.89 0.12
CA GLN A 110 13.14 12.24 0.44
C GLN A 110 13.92 11.00 0.82
N TYR A 111 13.36 10.20 1.72
CA TYR A 111 13.96 8.94 2.18
C TYR A 111 12.92 7.79 2.13
N LEU A 112 13.41 6.58 1.90
CA LEU A 112 12.67 5.33 1.97
C LEU A 112 13.19 4.54 3.18
N TYR A 113 12.27 4.10 4.07
CA TYR A 113 12.63 3.36 5.28
C TYR A 113 12.29 1.87 5.20
N VAL A 114 11.65 1.45 4.11
CA VAL A 114 11.22 0.06 3.87
C VAL A 114 11.84 -0.49 2.59
N ARG A 115 11.86 -1.82 2.47
CA ARG A 115 12.49 -2.55 1.35
C ARG A 115 11.49 -3.49 0.67
N PRO A 116 11.71 -3.84 -0.61
CA PRO A 116 10.90 -4.86 -1.28
C PRO A 116 10.89 -6.17 -0.49
N GLY A 117 9.70 -6.80 -0.37
CA GLY A 117 9.44 -8.00 0.41
C GLY A 117 9.08 -7.75 1.88
N GLU A 118 9.24 -6.54 2.40
CA GLU A 118 8.86 -6.21 3.78
C GLU A 118 7.34 -6.15 3.94
N VAL A 119 6.84 -6.72 5.03
CA VAL A 119 5.44 -6.62 5.44
C VAL A 119 5.26 -5.39 6.31
N VAL A 120 4.35 -4.52 5.93
CA VAL A 120 4.04 -3.27 6.65
C VAL A 120 2.60 -3.28 7.15
N GLN A 121 2.36 -2.55 8.24
CA GLN A 121 1.04 -2.37 8.82
C GLN A 121 0.48 -0.98 8.47
N ALA A 122 -0.85 -0.84 8.52
CA ALA A 122 -1.49 0.48 8.39
C ALA A 122 -0.95 1.45 9.45
N GLY A 123 -0.60 2.66 9.05
CA GLY A 123 0.02 3.68 9.91
C GLY A 123 1.52 3.52 10.13
N GLN A 124 2.15 2.46 9.62
CA GLN A 124 3.60 2.32 9.70
C GLN A 124 4.29 3.38 8.84
N THR A 125 5.33 4.03 9.40
CA THR A 125 6.14 5.01 8.66
C THR A 125 6.94 4.32 7.56
N LEU A 126 6.80 4.81 6.33
CA LEU A 126 7.42 4.27 5.12
C LEU A 126 8.62 5.08 4.65
N GLY A 127 8.67 6.35 5.00
CA GLY A 127 9.67 7.33 4.58
C GLY A 127 9.25 8.75 4.92
N THR A 128 9.80 9.72 4.22
CA THR A 128 9.48 11.14 4.43
C THR A 128 9.18 11.84 3.11
N VAL A 129 8.30 12.84 3.18
CA VAL A 129 7.97 13.72 2.07
C VAL A 129 9.22 14.46 1.58
N GLY A 130 9.37 14.54 0.28
CA GLY A 130 10.45 15.28 -0.37
C GLY A 130 9.98 16.01 -1.62
N GLN A 131 10.94 16.21 -2.51
CA GLN A 131 10.75 16.85 -3.83
C GLN A 131 11.59 16.13 -4.88
N THR A 132 11.81 14.83 -4.74
CA THR A 132 12.64 14.06 -5.67
C THR A 132 11.90 13.73 -6.95
N GLY A 133 12.65 13.51 -8.05
CA GLY A 133 12.05 13.25 -9.35
C GLY A 133 11.42 14.49 -9.97
N ARG A 134 10.30 14.31 -10.69
CA ARG A 134 9.62 15.39 -11.40
C ARG A 134 8.57 16.06 -10.51
N ALA A 135 9.01 16.89 -9.59
CA ALA A 135 8.19 17.61 -8.62
C ALA A 135 8.52 19.12 -8.62
N THR A 136 7.50 19.97 -8.51
CA THR A 136 7.63 21.43 -8.47
C THR A 136 7.74 21.99 -7.05
N GLY A 137 7.46 21.18 -6.04
CA GLY A 137 7.52 21.54 -4.62
C GLY A 137 7.38 20.29 -3.75
N ALA A 138 7.56 20.44 -2.44
CA ALA A 138 7.44 19.33 -1.49
C ALA A 138 5.98 18.85 -1.40
N HIS A 139 5.75 17.57 -1.69
CA HIS A 139 4.44 16.92 -1.61
C HIS A 139 4.59 15.40 -1.59
N LEU A 140 3.58 14.71 -1.12
CA LEU A 140 3.37 13.29 -1.36
C LEU A 140 2.50 13.12 -2.60
N HIS A 141 2.98 12.41 -3.61
CA HIS A 141 2.15 11.88 -4.70
C HIS A 141 1.66 10.49 -4.30
N LEU A 142 0.35 10.33 -4.13
CA LEU A 142 -0.31 9.09 -3.73
C LEU A 142 -1.15 8.54 -4.88
N GLU A 143 -0.93 7.26 -5.25
CA GLU A 143 -1.77 6.56 -6.23
C GLU A 143 -2.47 5.36 -5.58
N LEU A 144 -3.68 5.07 -6.07
CA LEU A 144 -4.43 3.84 -5.80
C LEU A 144 -4.61 3.08 -7.11
N TRP A 145 -4.27 1.80 -7.13
CA TRP A 145 -4.40 0.93 -8.30
C TRP A 145 -5.27 -0.27 -7.96
N ARG A 146 -6.19 -0.61 -8.87
CA ARG A 146 -7.05 -1.80 -8.78
C ARG A 146 -7.05 -2.51 -10.12
N GLN A 147 -6.77 -3.82 -10.12
CA GLN A 147 -6.76 -4.64 -11.33
C GLN A 147 -5.94 -4.01 -12.49
N GLY A 148 -4.80 -3.42 -12.18
CA GLY A 148 -3.91 -2.78 -13.15
C GLY A 148 -4.33 -1.40 -13.66
N ALA A 149 -5.40 -0.82 -13.12
CA ALA A 149 -5.87 0.53 -13.47
C ALA A 149 -5.72 1.51 -12.29
N ALA A 150 -5.29 2.74 -12.58
CA ALA A 150 -5.26 3.80 -11.58
C ALA A 150 -6.69 4.25 -11.25
N CYS A 151 -6.96 4.39 -9.96
CA CYS A 151 -8.24 4.86 -9.42
C CYS A 151 -8.04 6.15 -8.63
N ASN A 152 -9.12 6.91 -8.42
CA ASN A 152 -9.05 8.12 -7.59
C ASN A 152 -8.71 7.78 -6.13
N PRO A 153 -7.58 8.25 -5.58
CA PRO A 153 -7.19 7.95 -4.21
C PRO A 153 -7.96 8.75 -3.15
N ALA A 154 -8.83 9.68 -3.52
CA ALA A 154 -9.53 10.56 -2.58
C ALA A 154 -10.29 9.80 -1.48
N ALA A 155 -10.83 8.62 -1.80
CA ALA A 155 -11.47 7.74 -0.83
C ALA A 155 -10.54 7.27 0.31
N LEU A 156 -9.21 7.26 0.10
CA LEU A 156 -8.22 6.91 1.14
C LEU A 156 -8.06 8.02 2.18
N LEU A 157 -8.59 9.23 1.91
CA LEU A 157 -8.48 10.40 2.77
C LEU A 157 -9.73 10.60 3.67
N GLU A 158 -10.72 9.73 3.60
CA GLU A 158 -11.98 9.87 4.36
C GLU A 158 -11.78 9.92 5.89
N ASN A 159 -10.62 9.44 6.38
CA ASN A 159 -10.24 9.51 7.79
C ASN A 159 -9.12 10.55 8.03
N ALA A 160 -9.02 11.57 7.19
CA ALA A 160 -8.05 12.65 7.39
C ALA A 160 -8.32 13.35 8.73
N PRO A 161 -7.27 13.72 9.47
CA PRO A 161 -7.37 14.47 10.70
C PRO A 161 -7.89 15.89 10.47
#